data_21b4f4a67ef93d0084d261849d549211
#
_entry.id   21b4f4a67ef93d0084d261849d549211
#
_cell.length_a   1.000
_cell.length_b   1.000
_cell.length_c   1.000
_cell.angle_alpha   90.00
_cell.angle_beta   90.00
_cell.angle_gamma   90.00
#
_symmetry.space_group_name_H-M   'P 1'
#
loop_
_entity.id
_entity.type
_entity.pdbx_description
1 polymer ?
#
loop_
_entity_poly.entity_id
_entity_poly.type
_entity_poly.pdbx_seq_one_letter_code
_entity_poly.pdbx_strand_id
1 'polypeptide(L)'
;PVQDQMYTTAYLSTAEWNDTKFKNAKFDELLMAARGELDAAKRKGQYSEMAHILRDEGGLILPMFNDFVSGVSDTIGGWVDDPNGELMNGRAQVRCWLNA
;
A
#
# COMPACT_ATOMS: atom_id res chain seq x y z
N PRO A 1 5.88 5.09 -1.95
CA PRO A 1 4.85 4.33 -2.69
C PRO A 1 3.98 5.29 -3.49
N VAL A 2 3.69 4.91 -4.72
CA VAL A 2 2.83 5.68 -5.62
C VAL A 2 1.56 4.88 -5.93
N GLN A 3 0.45 5.57 -6.16
CA GLN A 3 -0.84 4.92 -6.47
C GLN A 3 -0.73 3.96 -7.65
N ASP A 4 0.04 4.31 -8.67
CA ASP A 4 0.26 3.46 -9.85
C ASP A 4 0.71 2.05 -9.50
N GLN A 5 1.63 1.91 -8.58
CA GLN A 5 2.15 0.61 -8.16
C GLN A 5 1.02 -0.28 -7.64
N MET A 6 0.19 0.24 -6.75
CA MET A 6 -0.91 -0.50 -6.16
C MET A 6 -2.00 -0.82 -7.19
N TYR A 7 -2.33 0.16 -8.05
CA TYR A 7 -3.32 -0.02 -9.11
C TYR A 7 -2.90 -1.08 -10.10
N THR A 8 -1.61 -1.12 -10.47
CA THR A 8 -1.07 -2.14 -11.37
C THR A 8 -1.01 -3.52 -10.75
N THR A 9 -0.60 -3.58 -9.48
CA THR A 9 -0.29 -4.87 -8.84
C THR A 9 -1.54 -5.59 -8.36
N ALA A 10 -2.53 -4.84 -7.85
CA ALA A 10 -3.68 -5.42 -7.16
C ALA A 10 -5.04 -5.17 -7.83
N TYR A 11 -5.15 -4.23 -8.77
CA TYR A 11 -6.46 -3.84 -9.34
C TYR A 11 -6.54 -3.89 -10.85
N LEU A 12 -5.43 -3.87 -11.59
CA LEU A 12 -5.45 -4.10 -13.02
C LEU A 12 -6.14 -5.44 -13.32
N SER A 13 -7.03 -5.48 -14.32
CA SER A 13 -7.84 -6.67 -14.62
C SER A 13 -7.03 -7.95 -14.85
N THR A 14 -5.77 -7.80 -15.27
CA THR A 14 -4.83 -8.90 -15.53
C THR A 14 -3.81 -9.14 -14.42
N ALA A 15 -3.88 -8.37 -13.31
CA ALA A 15 -2.91 -8.49 -12.23
C ALA A 15 -3.07 -9.81 -11.47
N GLU A 16 -1.96 -10.48 -11.19
CA GLU A 16 -1.96 -11.75 -10.44
C GLU A 16 -2.46 -11.57 -9.00
N TRP A 17 -2.18 -10.42 -8.37
CA TRP A 17 -2.63 -10.08 -7.01
C TRP A 17 -4.00 -9.40 -6.96
N ASN A 18 -4.78 -9.48 -8.02
CA ASN A 18 -6.15 -8.98 -8.02
C ASN A 18 -7.09 -9.94 -7.28
N ASP A 19 -6.97 -9.97 -5.95
CA ASP A 19 -7.73 -10.86 -5.07
C ASP A 19 -9.23 -10.56 -5.09
N THR A 20 -9.60 -9.31 -5.30
CA THR A 20 -11.01 -8.88 -5.41
C THR A 20 -11.69 -9.35 -6.69
N LYS A 21 -10.91 -9.81 -7.67
CA LYS A 21 -11.36 -10.13 -9.03
C LYS A 21 -12.00 -8.93 -9.75
N PHE A 22 -11.66 -7.73 -9.31
CA PHE A 22 -12.08 -6.48 -9.94
C PHE A 22 -11.68 -6.45 -11.41
N LYS A 23 -12.62 -6.07 -12.28
CA LYS A 23 -12.40 -5.91 -13.71
C LYS A 23 -13.20 -4.70 -14.20
N ASN A 24 -12.49 -3.67 -14.63
CA ASN A 24 -13.11 -2.48 -15.20
C ASN A 24 -12.23 -1.94 -16.33
N ALA A 25 -12.75 -2.01 -17.57
CA ALA A 25 -12.00 -1.61 -18.77
C ALA A 25 -11.60 -0.13 -18.74
N LYS A 26 -12.47 0.74 -18.20
CA LYS A 26 -12.19 2.17 -18.08
C LYS A 26 -11.05 2.42 -17.10
N PHE A 27 -11.01 1.69 -16.00
CA PHE A 27 -9.90 1.74 -15.03
C PHE A 27 -8.57 1.34 -15.69
N ASP A 28 -8.56 0.24 -16.44
CA ASP A 28 -7.38 -0.26 -17.12
C ASP A 28 -6.86 0.75 -18.16
N GLU A 29 -7.76 1.34 -18.97
CA GLU A 29 -7.43 2.38 -19.94
C GLU A 29 -6.84 3.63 -19.27
N LEU A 30 -7.46 4.13 -18.19
CA LEU A 30 -6.98 5.28 -17.44
C LEU A 30 -5.59 5.04 -16.86
N LEU A 31 -5.33 3.83 -16.35
CA LEU A 31 -4.03 3.47 -15.78
C LEU A 31 -2.93 3.53 -16.84
N MET A 32 -3.18 2.99 -18.01
CA MET A 32 -2.22 3.05 -19.13
C MET A 32 -2.02 4.48 -19.63
N ALA A 33 -3.09 5.26 -19.75
CA ALA A 33 -3.03 6.65 -20.19
C ALA A 33 -2.27 7.53 -19.18
N ALA A 34 -2.52 7.36 -17.87
CA ALA A 34 -1.88 8.15 -16.83
C ALA A 34 -0.36 7.93 -16.74
N ARG A 35 0.13 6.78 -17.13
CA ARG A 35 1.57 6.47 -17.20
C ARG A 35 2.30 7.27 -18.28
N GLY A 36 1.64 7.49 -19.41
CA GLY A 36 2.19 8.29 -20.52
C GLY A 36 1.90 9.79 -20.41
N GLU A 37 1.07 10.23 -19.46
CA GLU A 37 0.65 11.62 -19.34
C GLU A 37 1.70 12.49 -18.69
N LEU A 38 2.19 13.50 -19.40
CA LEU A 38 3.21 14.43 -18.94
C LEU A 38 2.63 15.64 -18.19
N ASP A 39 1.37 16.01 -18.49
CA ASP A 39 0.68 17.07 -17.76
C ASP A 39 0.29 16.57 -16.36
N ALA A 40 0.86 17.22 -15.35
CA ALA A 40 0.66 16.81 -13.96
C ALA A 40 -0.79 16.97 -13.48
N ALA A 41 -1.50 18.01 -13.94
CA ALA A 41 -2.89 18.25 -13.56
C ALA A 41 -3.81 17.21 -14.19
N LYS A 42 -3.63 16.93 -15.46
CA LYS A 42 -4.38 15.91 -16.18
C LYS A 42 -4.13 14.52 -15.61
N ARG A 43 -2.86 14.17 -15.37
CA ARG A 43 -2.49 12.90 -14.71
C ARG A 43 -3.13 12.75 -13.33
N LYS A 44 -3.11 13.81 -12.52
CA LYS A 44 -3.80 13.82 -11.22
C LYS A 44 -5.29 13.56 -11.36
N GLY A 45 -5.95 14.16 -12.37
CA GLY A 45 -7.35 13.91 -12.67
C GLY A 45 -7.63 12.44 -12.99
N GLN A 46 -6.79 11.81 -13.82
CA GLN A 46 -6.92 10.39 -14.17
C GLN A 46 -6.79 9.47 -12.94
N TYR A 47 -5.80 9.72 -12.05
CA TYR A 47 -5.67 8.95 -10.81
C TYR A 47 -6.83 9.18 -9.84
N SER A 48 -7.37 10.40 -9.77
CA SER A 48 -8.55 10.69 -8.98
C SER A 48 -9.78 9.94 -9.50
N GLU A 49 -9.98 9.88 -10.81
CA GLU A 49 -11.07 9.13 -11.42
C GLU A 49 -10.95 7.63 -11.13
N MET A 50 -9.75 7.06 -11.28
CA MET A 50 -9.51 5.66 -10.92
C MET A 50 -9.79 5.38 -9.44
N ALA A 51 -9.44 6.31 -8.53
CA ALA A 51 -9.75 6.18 -7.12
C ALA A 51 -11.28 6.12 -6.85
N HIS A 52 -12.06 6.93 -7.57
CA HIS A 52 -13.51 6.89 -7.47
C HIS A 52 -14.10 5.57 -7.99
N ILE A 53 -13.59 5.07 -9.12
CA ILE A 53 -14.01 3.77 -9.65
C ILE A 53 -13.73 2.66 -8.63
N LEU A 54 -12.55 2.63 -8.03
CA LEU A 54 -12.21 1.64 -7.00
C LEU A 54 -13.06 1.77 -5.74
N ARG A 55 -13.34 3.00 -5.29
CA ARG A 55 -14.22 3.22 -4.15
C ARG A 55 -15.61 2.64 -4.38
N ASP A 56 -16.14 2.83 -5.58
CA ASP A 56 -17.54 2.52 -5.87
C ASP A 56 -17.72 1.06 -6.37
N GLU A 57 -16.72 0.48 -7.02
CA GLU A 57 -16.82 -0.82 -7.68
C GLU A 57 -15.71 -1.82 -7.29
N GLY A 58 -14.72 -1.40 -6.51
CA GLY A 58 -13.45 -2.13 -6.32
C GLY A 58 -13.52 -3.42 -5.50
N GLY A 59 -14.61 -3.68 -4.81
CA GLY A 59 -14.83 -4.93 -4.05
C GLY A 59 -14.03 -5.07 -2.75
N LEU A 60 -13.15 -4.13 -2.41
CA LEU A 60 -12.39 -4.12 -1.16
C LEU A 60 -13.11 -3.28 -0.10
N ILE A 61 -13.35 -3.88 1.06
CA ILE A 61 -13.85 -3.19 2.25
C ILE A 61 -12.68 -3.03 3.22
N LEU A 62 -12.24 -1.80 3.44
CA LEU A 62 -11.16 -1.45 4.37
C LEU A 62 -11.72 -0.59 5.50
N PRO A 63 -12.27 -1.18 6.57
CA PRO A 63 -12.96 -0.44 7.62
C PRO A 63 -12.02 0.31 8.56
N MET A 64 -10.78 -0.15 8.70
CA MET A 64 -9.78 0.44 9.59
C MET A 64 -8.37 0.01 9.19
N PHE A 65 -7.38 0.74 9.72
CA PHE A 65 -5.99 0.30 9.73
C PHE A 65 -5.68 -0.30 11.10
N ASN A 66 -5.02 -1.43 11.12
CA ASN A 66 -4.56 -2.04 12.37
C ASN A 66 -3.25 -1.38 12.82
N ASP A 67 -3.10 -1.25 14.14
CA ASP A 67 -1.80 -0.91 14.72
C ASP A 67 -0.82 -2.07 14.58
N PHE A 68 0.45 -1.76 14.38
CA PHE A 68 1.52 -2.71 14.56
C PHE A 68 1.79 -2.87 16.06
N VAL A 69 1.53 -4.05 16.58
CA VAL A 69 1.72 -4.34 18.00
C VAL A 69 2.91 -5.28 18.17
N SER A 70 3.91 -4.83 18.91
CA SER A 70 5.07 -5.64 19.28
C SER A 70 5.18 -5.77 20.78
N GLY A 71 5.54 -6.95 21.27
CA GLY A 71 5.89 -7.19 22.66
C GLY A 71 7.41 -7.30 22.80
N VAL A 72 7.97 -6.60 23.78
CA VAL A 72 9.39 -6.67 24.09
C VAL A 72 9.59 -6.86 25.59
N SER A 73 10.53 -7.73 25.97
CA SER A 73 10.91 -7.92 27.37
C SER A 73 11.74 -6.75 27.88
N ASP A 74 11.64 -6.44 29.16
CA ASP A 74 12.49 -5.47 29.87
C ASP A 74 13.99 -5.84 29.87
N THR A 75 14.30 -7.10 29.59
CA THR A 75 15.68 -7.58 29.41
C THR A 75 16.26 -7.20 28.06
N ILE A 76 15.48 -6.65 27.14
CA ILE A 76 15.94 -6.22 25.83
C ILE A 76 16.26 -4.72 25.86
N GLY A 77 17.53 -4.39 25.61
CA GLY A 77 18.00 -3.01 25.43
C GLY A 77 17.99 -2.59 23.96
N GLY A 78 17.91 -1.28 23.73
CA GLY A 78 18.00 -0.69 22.37
C GLY A 78 16.70 -0.70 21.58
N TRP A 79 15.59 -1.14 22.15
CA TRP A 79 14.30 -1.09 21.46
C TRP A 79 13.84 0.36 21.25
N VAL A 80 13.39 0.66 20.02
CA VAL A 80 12.77 1.93 19.63
C VAL A 80 11.60 1.63 18.71
N ASP A 81 10.42 2.12 19.06
CA ASP A 81 9.25 1.96 18.20
C ASP A 81 9.45 2.63 16.83
N ASP A 82 9.09 1.91 15.78
CA ASP A 82 9.16 2.41 14.41
C ASP A 82 7.77 2.32 13.78
N PRO A 83 7.16 3.46 13.36
CA PRO A 83 5.83 3.48 12.79
C PRO A 83 5.75 2.86 11.38
N ASN A 84 6.88 2.50 10.77
CA ASN A 84 6.92 1.98 9.41
C ASN A 84 6.78 0.45 9.32
N GLY A 85 6.82 -0.24 10.45
CA GLY A 85 6.67 -1.70 10.46
C GLY A 85 7.01 -2.34 11.79
N GLU A 86 6.67 -3.61 11.91
CA GLU A 86 6.92 -4.43 13.10
C GLU A 86 8.43 -4.63 13.37
N LEU A 87 8.77 -4.97 14.59
CA LEU A 87 10.14 -5.31 14.99
C LEU A 87 11.17 -4.24 14.60
N MET A 88 10.87 -2.96 14.88
CA MET A 88 11.72 -1.82 14.50
C MET A 88 11.97 -1.77 12.98
N ASN A 89 10.90 -1.95 12.19
CA ASN A 89 10.97 -2.05 10.74
C ASN A 89 11.93 -3.18 10.26
N GLY A 90 11.83 -4.35 10.91
CA GLY A 90 12.66 -5.52 10.62
C GLY A 90 14.13 -5.40 11.07
N ARG A 91 14.48 -4.43 11.91
CA ARG A 91 15.87 -4.16 12.32
C ARG A 91 16.17 -4.53 13.77
N ALA A 92 15.21 -5.10 14.51
CA ALA A 92 15.39 -5.45 15.91
C ALA A 92 16.62 -6.35 16.15
N GLN A 93 16.85 -7.34 15.28
CA GLN A 93 17.93 -8.32 15.41
C GLN A 93 19.34 -7.72 15.35
N VAL A 94 19.49 -6.55 14.71
CA VAL A 94 20.79 -5.88 14.54
C VAL A 94 20.96 -4.65 15.43
N ARG A 95 19.91 -4.24 16.15
CA ARG A 95 19.92 -3.02 16.96
C ARG A 95 19.68 -3.26 18.43
N CYS A 96 19.05 -4.38 18.78
CA CYS A 96 18.77 -4.74 20.17
C CYS A 96 19.88 -5.62 20.75
N TRP A 97 19.99 -5.58 22.09
CA TRP A 97 20.89 -6.41 22.87
C TRP A 97 20.19 -6.95 24.12
N LEU A 98 20.77 -7.94 24.77
CA LEU A 98 20.33 -8.40 26.06
C LEU A 98 20.99 -7.57 27.16
N ASN A 99 20.20 -7.06 28.08
CA ASN A 99 20.70 -6.45 29.31
C ASN A 99 21.16 -7.56 30.26
N ALA A 100 22.38 -7.41 30.76
CA ALA A 100 22.97 -8.34 31.73
C ALA A 100 22.39 -8.11 33.14
#